data_b9a853fa1dc2f6c8aa9da3f55c6d2e3a
#
_entry.id   b9a853fa1dc2f6c8aa9da3f55c6d2e3a
#
_cell.length_a   1.000
_cell.length_b   1.000
_cell.length_c   1.000
_cell.angle_alpha   90.00
_cell.angle_beta   90.00
_cell.angle_gamma   90.00
#
_symmetry.space_group_name_H-M   'P 1'
#
loop_
_entity.id
_entity.type
_entity.pdbx_description
1 polymer ?
#
loop_
_entity_poly.entity_id
_entity_poly.type
_entity_poly.pdbx_seq_one_letter_code
_entity_poly.pdbx_strand_id
1 'polypeptide(L)'
;RLAGISVAHIYRFRKTEGYRKRNNQYESTRPTQVSIGERRRTEPGGKRGYLRVDTVHQGDQDGQKGVYHIDAVDQVTQWEVVAAVPQISEAFLLPVLERMLEQFPFRISGFHSDNGSEYINHRVAGLLKNLLIEQTKSRPRHSNDNGLAECKNGTVIRKHIGWGHISGDAAEA
;
A
#
# COMPACT_ATOMS: atom_id res chain seq x y z
N ARG A 1 -16.01 -17.21 30.01
CA ARG A 1 -15.10 -18.37 29.94
C ARG A 1 -14.78 -18.66 28.47
N LEU A 2 -13.65 -18.17 27.97
CA LEU A 2 -13.21 -18.38 26.56
C LEU A 2 -12.32 -19.63 26.40
N ALA A 3 -12.00 -20.32 27.50
CA ALA A 3 -11.05 -21.43 27.55
C ALA A 3 -11.46 -22.72 26.80
N GLY A 4 -12.67 -22.77 26.21
CA GLY A 4 -13.17 -23.94 25.46
C GLY A 4 -13.43 -23.67 23.98
N ILE A 5 -13.03 -22.50 23.45
CA ILE A 5 -13.31 -22.16 22.07
C ILE A 5 -12.14 -22.60 21.19
N SER A 6 -12.40 -23.50 20.24
CA SER A 6 -11.39 -23.92 19.28
C SER A 6 -11.09 -22.82 18.25
N VAL A 7 -9.88 -22.85 17.68
CA VAL A 7 -9.47 -21.94 16.59
C VAL A 7 -10.46 -21.99 15.43
N ALA A 8 -10.92 -23.18 15.04
CA ALA A 8 -11.93 -23.34 13.99
C ALA A 8 -13.26 -22.65 14.31
N HIS A 9 -13.66 -22.62 15.59
CA HIS A 9 -14.86 -21.92 16.02
C HIS A 9 -14.69 -20.40 15.89
N ILE A 10 -13.53 -19.86 16.24
CA ILE A 10 -13.20 -18.43 16.06
C ILE A 10 -13.27 -18.05 14.58
N TYR A 11 -12.70 -18.85 13.68
CA TYR A 11 -12.78 -18.57 12.25
C TYR A 11 -14.20 -18.64 11.71
N ARG A 12 -15.06 -19.56 12.18
CA ARG A 12 -16.48 -19.60 11.83
C ARG A 12 -17.22 -18.38 12.35
N PHE A 13 -16.96 -17.99 13.60
CA PHE A 13 -17.56 -16.80 14.20
C PHE A 13 -17.24 -15.52 13.43
N ARG A 14 -15.98 -15.35 12.98
CA ARG A 14 -15.55 -14.21 12.15
C ARG A 14 -16.27 -14.13 10.79
N LYS A 15 -16.86 -15.22 10.32
CA LYS A 15 -17.66 -15.26 9.08
C LYS A 15 -19.12 -14.88 9.29
N THR A 16 -19.59 -14.77 10.52
CA THR A 16 -20.98 -14.39 10.82
C THR A 16 -21.26 -12.94 10.46
N GLU A 17 -22.49 -12.67 10.03
CA GLU A 17 -22.93 -11.31 9.68
C GLU A 17 -22.76 -10.34 10.87
N GLY A 18 -23.14 -10.76 12.08
CA GLY A 18 -23.00 -9.95 13.29
C GLY A 18 -21.56 -9.57 13.62
N TYR A 19 -20.58 -10.43 13.30
CA TYR A 19 -19.17 -10.10 13.45
C TYR A 19 -18.71 -9.12 12.36
N ARG A 20 -19.09 -9.38 11.11
CA ARG A 20 -18.68 -8.53 9.95
C ARG A 20 -19.19 -7.11 10.06
N LYS A 21 -20.43 -6.92 10.53
CA LYS A 21 -21.00 -5.57 10.73
C LYS A 21 -20.28 -4.74 11.80
N ARG A 22 -19.64 -5.41 12.78
CA ARG A 22 -19.00 -4.74 13.93
C ARG A 22 -17.48 -4.65 13.83
N ASN A 23 -16.88 -5.28 12.82
CA ASN A 23 -15.43 -5.38 12.71
C ASN A 23 -14.98 -5.11 11.28
N ASN A 24 -13.85 -4.43 11.14
CA ASN A 24 -13.24 -4.20 9.85
C ASN A 24 -12.91 -5.51 9.15
N GLN A 25 -13.15 -5.55 7.85
CA GLN A 25 -12.79 -6.64 6.95
C GLN A 25 -11.60 -6.21 6.10
N TYR A 26 -10.65 -7.12 5.91
CA TYR A 26 -9.47 -6.91 5.06
C TYR A 26 -9.45 -8.01 4.01
N GLU A 27 -9.39 -7.62 2.76
CA GLU A 27 -9.19 -8.54 1.65
C GLU A 27 -7.72 -8.52 1.23
N SER A 28 -7.17 -9.69 0.95
CA SER A 28 -5.82 -9.81 0.42
C SER A 28 -5.78 -9.29 -1.02
N THR A 29 -4.79 -8.48 -1.33
CA THR A 29 -4.50 -8.07 -2.71
C THR A 29 -4.13 -9.27 -3.57
N ARG A 30 -4.49 -9.24 -4.84
CA ARG A 30 -4.16 -10.30 -5.78
C ARG A 30 -2.83 -9.96 -6.47
N PRO A 31 -1.80 -10.84 -6.38
CA PRO A 31 -0.57 -10.62 -7.10
C PRO A 31 -0.81 -10.67 -8.61
N THR A 32 -0.20 -9.77 -9.35
CA THR A 32 -0.25 -9.78 -10.81
C THR A 32 0.87 -10.61 -11.42
N GLN A 33 0.59 -11.24 -12.56
CA GLN A 33 1.59 -11.96 -13.38
C GLN A 33 2.11 -11.10 -14.55
N VAL A 34 1.71 -9.84 -14.63
CA VAL A 34 2.12 -8.94 -15.71
C VAL A 34 3.64 -8.70 -15.66
N SER A 35 4.28 -8.76 -16.84
CA SER A 35 5.72 -8.52 -16.98
C SER A 35 6.04 -7.02 -17.03
N ILE A 36 5.74 -6.33 -15.94
CA ILE A 36 6.04 -4.90 -15.73
C ILE A 36 6.91 -4.78 -14.49
N GLY A 37 7.93 -3.93 -14.56
CA GLY A 37 8.91 -3.74 -13.48
C GLY A 37 9.87 -4.91 -13.33
N GLU A 38 11.12 -4.61 -13.06
CA GLU A 38 12.15 -5.62 -12.82
C GLU A 38 12.01 -6.23 -11.42
N ARG A 39 12.11 -7.57 -11.33
CA ARG A 39 12.08 -8.28 -10.04
C ARG A 39 13.47 -8.28 -9.41
N ARG A 40 13.75 -7.31 -8.57
CA ARG A 40 15.02 -7.24 -7.86
C ARG A 40 14.91 -6.42 -6.59
N ARG A 41 15.86 -6.61 -5.69
CA ARG A 41 16.07 -5.70 -4.58
C ARG A 41 16.59 -4.37 -5.14
N THR A 42 16.14 -3.25 -4.58
CA THR A 42 16.69 -1.94 -4.91
C THR A 42 18.02 -1.74 -4.19
N GLU A 43 18.98 -1.16 -4.90
CA GLU A 43 20.31 -0.84 -4.39
C GLU A 43 20.61 0.63 -4.69
N PRO A 44 20.17 1.57 -3.84
CA PRO A 44 20.35 2.99 -4.08
C PRO A 44 21.80 3.45 -3.97
N GLY A 45 22.71 2.63 -3.41
CA GLY A 45 24.13 2.96 -3.25
C GLY A 45 24.36 4.26 -2.45
N GLY A 46 23.52 4.52 -1.45
CA GLY A 46 23.54 5.75 -0.66
C GLY A 46 22.95 6.98 -1.36
N LYS A 47 22.38 6.85 -2.55
CA LYS A 47 21.75 7.95 -3.29
C LYS A 47 20.27 8.06 -2.98
N ARG A 48 19.80 9.28 -2.66
CA ARG A 48 18.38 9.59 -2.52
C ARG A 48 17.62 9.47 -3.83
N GLY A 49 16.30 9.31 -3.74
CA GLY A 49 15.40 9.21 -4.91
C GLY A 49 15.00 7.78 -5.27
N TYR A 50 15.22 6.81 -4.39
CA TYR A 50 14.75 5.43 -4.53
C TYR A 50 13.62 5.17 -3.55
N LEU A 51 12.38 5.23 -4.03
CA LEU A 51 11.18 5.09 -3.22
C LEU A 51 10.79 3.63 -3.00
N ARG A 52 10.32 3.35 -1.77
CA ARG A 52 9.53 2.17 -1.41
C ARG A 52 8.10 2.61 -1.27
N VAL A 53 7.21 1.93 -1.98
CA VAL A 53 5.79 2.30 -2.01
C VAL A 53 4.94 1.12 -1.61
N ASP A 54 3.95 1.40 -0.78
CA ASP A 54 2.99 0.41 -0.30
C ASP A 54 1.61 1.04 -0.11
N THR A 55 0.60 0.21 0.08
CA THR A 55 -0.79 0.63 0.29
C THR A 55 -1.34 0.03 1.57
N VAL A 56 -1.91 0.88 2.41
CA VAL A 56 -2.58 0.48 3.64
C VAL A 56 -4.07 0.70 3.53
N HIS A 57 -4.85 -0.37 3.56
CA HIS A 57 -6.31 -0.30 3.57
C HIS A 57 -6.85 -0.18 4.99
N GLN A 58 -7.77 0.76 5.23
CA GLN A 58 -8.43 0.91 6.55
C GLN A 58 -9.55 -0.11 6.81
N GLY A 59 -9.73 -1.06 5.90
CA GLY A 59 -10.72 -2.13 6.01
C GLY A 59 -12.12 -1.69 5.60
N ASP A 60 -12.96 -2.67 5.33
CA ASP A 60 -14.37 -2.45 4.99
C ASP A 60 -15.22 -2.75 6.21
N GLN A 61 -16.24 -1.94 6.47
CA GLN A 61 -17.15 -2.12 7.58
C GLN A 61 -18.59 -1.89 7.13
N ASP A 62 -19.49 -2.83 7.45
CA ASP A 62 -20.93 -2.81 7.12
C ASP A 62 -21.21 -2.47 5.64
N GLY A 63 -20.43 -3.03 4.72
CA GLY A 63 -20.55 -2.82 3.29
C GLY A 63 -19.96 -1.50 2.76
N GLN A 64 -19.45 -0.64 3.65
CA GLN A 64 -18.75 0.58 3.26
C GLN A 64 -17.26 0.31 3.09
N LYS A 65 -16.70 0.78 1.96
CA LYS A 65 -15.28 0.73 1.69
C LYS A 65 -14.52 1.69 2.58
N GLY A 66 -13.41 1.19 3.15
CA GLY A 66 -12.48 2.04 3.87
C GLY A 66 -11.49 2.72 2.93
N VAL A 67 -10.95 3.85 3.39
CA VAL A 67 -9.91 4.60 2.69
C VAL A 67 -8.63 3.78 2.51
N TYR A 68 -7.91 4.03 1.44
CA TYR A 68 -6.58 3.50 1.19
C TYR A 68 -5.55 4.60 1.39
N HIS A 69 -4.53 4.33 2.19
CA HIS A 69 -3.38 5.21 2.34
C HIS A 69 -2.25 4.69 1.47
N ILE A 70 -1.68 5.55 0.65
CA ILE A 70 -0.49 5.27 -0.14
C ILE A 70 0.68 5.84 0.63
N ASP A 71 1.65 5.00 0.95
CA ASP A 71 2.90 5.36 1.62
C ASP A 71 4.04 5.29 0.62
N ALA A 72 4.77 6.38 0.46
CA ALA A 72 5.97 6.45 -0.37
C ALA A 72 7.14 7.00 0.47
N VAL A 73 8.17 6.19 0.68
CA VAL A 73 9.32 6.54 1.50
C VAL A 73 10.63 6.40 0.73
N ASP A 74 11.48 7.43 0.78
CA ASP A 74 12.84 7.33 0.21
C ASP A 74 13.73 6.45 1.07
N GLN A 75 14.38 5.50 0.43
CA GLN A 75 15.16 4.46 1.12
C GLN A 75 16.37 5.02 1.89
N VAL A 76 16.92 6.14 1.47
CA VAL A 76 18.14 6.71 2.05
C VAL A 76 17.83 7.80 3.07
N THR A 77 17.02 8.78 2.68
CA THR A 77 16.72 9.94 3.55
C THR A 77 15.60 9.66 4.54
N GLN A 78 14.81 8.62 4.34
CA GLN A 78 13.59 8.33 5.08
C GLN A 78 12.50 9.41 4.94
N TRP A 79 12.67 10.33 3.96
CA TRP A 79 11.60 11.27 3.62
C TRP A 79 10.38 10.48 3.16
N GLU A 80 9.24 10.79 3.74
CA GLU A 80 8.00 10.03 3.55
C GLU A 80 6.88 10.97 3.15
N VAL A 81 6.11 10.54 2.17
CA VAL A 81 4.88 11.21 1.72
C VAL A 81 3.75 10.20 1.80
N VAL A 82 2.70 10.56 2.52
CA VAL A 82 1.48 9.75 2.65
C VAL A 82 0.33 10.47 1.99
N ALA A 83 -0.45 9.76 1.21
CA ALA A 83 -1.68 10.26 0.60
C ALA A 83 -2.84 9.29 0.85
N ALA A 84 -4.06 9.76 0.68
CA ALA A 84 -5.26 8.96 0.82
C ALA A 84 -6.05 8.94 -0.50
N VAL A 85 -6.65 7.78 -0.81
CA VAL A 85 -7.58 7.63 -1.94
C VAL A 85 -8.80 6.84 -1.50
N PRO A 86 -10.00 7.16 -2.03
CA PRO A 86 -11.22 6.43 -1.66
C PRO A 86 -11.23 5.02 -2.23
N GLN A 87 -10.50 4.79 -3.31
CA GLN A 87 -10.47 3.52 -4.03
C GLN A 87 -9.17 3.32 -4.77
N ILE A 88 -8.67 2.09 -4.79
CA ILE A 88 -7.52 1.68 -5.61
C ILE A 88 -8.01 1.43 -7.04
N SER A 89 -8.09 2.49 -7.82
CA SER A 89 -8.33 2.44 -9.25
C SER A 89 -7.42 3.42 -9.97
N GLU A 90 -7.19 3.21 -11.25
CA GLU A 90 -6.32 4.07 -12.06
C GLU A 90 -6.73 5.54 -11.99
N ALA A 91 -8.06 5.81 -11.97
CA ALA A 91 -8.59 7.16 -11.94
C ALA A 91 -8.21 7.94 -10.67
N PHE A 92 -8.17 7.27 -9.53
CA PHE A 92 -7.78 7.90 -8.25
C PHE A 92 -6.27 7.82 -8.00
N LEU A 93 -5.65 6.69 -8.33
CA LEU A 93 -4.26 6.43 -7.99
C LEU A 93 -3.28 7.30 -8.79
N LEU A 94 -3.46 7.44 -10.11
CA LEU A 94 -2.50 8.14 -10.96
C LEU A 94 -2.34 9.61 -10.59
N PRO A 95 -3.41 10.43 -10.46
CA PRO A 95 -3.27 11.83 -10.09
C PRO A 95 -2.63 12.01 -8.70
N VAL A 96 -2.92 11.09 -7.78
CA VAL A 96 -2.35 11.14 -6.44
C VAL A 96 -0.86 10.78 -6.47
N LEU A 97 -0.45 9.74 -7.21
CA LEU A 97 0.96 9.40 -7.38
C LEU A 97 1.77 10.55 -7.99
N GLU A 98 1.26 11.21 -9.03
CA GLU A 98 1.91 12.39 -9.62
C GLU A 98 2.17 13.47 -8.57
N ARG A 99 1.14 13.86 -7.81
CA ARG A 99 1.26 14.86 -6.73
C ARG A 99 2.18 14.42 -5.60
N MET A 100 2.19 13.14 -5.25
CA MET A 100 3.11 12.61 -4.24
C MET A 100 4.55 12.69 -4.68
N LEU A 101 4.86 12.34 -5.94
CA LEU A 101 6.20 12.41 -6.50
C LEU A 101 6.74 13.84 -6.53
N GLU A 102 5.89 14.84 -6.76
CA GLU A 102 6.24 16.28 -6.73
C GLU A 102 6.60 16.79 -5.32
N GLN A 103 6.15 16.14 -4.25
CA GLN A 103 6.42 16.55 -2.87
C GLN A 103 7.82 16.16 -2.37
N PHE A 104 8.55 15.34 -3.11
CA PHE A 104 9.91 15.01 -2.74
C PHE A 104 10.87 16.16 -3.14
N PRO A 105 11.73 16.66 -2.21
CA PRO A 105 12.62 17.79 -2.47
C PRO A 105 13.86 17.38 -3.28
N PHE A 106 13.79 16.26 -4.01
CA PHE A 106 14.85 15.74 -4.84
C PHE A 106 14.28 14.90 -6.00
N ARG A 107 15.09 14.71 -7.02
CA ARG A 107 14.71 13.89 -8.17
C ARG A 107 14.50 12.44 -7.75
N ILE A 108 13.38 11.86 -8.17
CA ILE A 108 13.09 10.45 -8.02
C ILE A 108 13.69 9.69 -9.19
N SER A 109 14.40 8.61 -8.89
CA SER A 109 15.09 7.75 -9.86
C SER A 109 14.55 6.33 -9.87
N GLY A 110 13.98 5.87 -8.76
CA GLY A 110 13.45 4.51 -8.61
C GLY A 110 12.15 4.45 -7.84
N PHE A 111 11.25 3.59 -8.26
CA PHE A 111 9.96 3.29 -7.65
C PHE A 111 9.88 1.77 -7.44
N HIS A 112 9.84 1.34 -6.20
CA HIS A 112 9.75 -0.07 -5.83
C HIS A 112 8.47 -0.32 -5.06
N SER A 113 7.68 -1.29 -5.52
CA SER A 113 6.49 -1.76 -4.82
C SER A 113 6.53 -3.28 -4.62
N ASP A 114 5.55 -3.79 -3.92
CA ASP A 114 5.24 -5.22 -3.94
C ASP A 114 4.70 -5.65 -5.33
N ASN A 115 4.11 -6.86 -5.42
CA ASN A 115 3.53 -7.37 -6.67
C ASN A 115 2.05 -6.99 -6.82
N GLY A 116 1.54 -6.01 -6.08
CA GLY A 116 0.16 -5.57 -6.16
C GLY A 116 -0.23 -5.05 -7.55
N SER A 117 -1.42 -5.37 -8.00
CA SER A 117 -1.92 -4.95 -9.32
C SER A 117 -2.12 -3.43 -9.42
N GLU A 118 -2.25 -2.75 -8.29
CA GLU A 118 -2.39 -1.30 -8.18
C GLU A 118 -1.17 -0.56 -8.73
N TYR A 119 0.03 -1.10 -8.54
CA TYR A 119 1.29 -0.50 -9.04
C TYR A 119 1.83 -1.21 -10.28
N ILE A 120 1.55 -2.52 -10.43
CA ILE A 120 2.07 -3.32 -11.52
C ILE A 120 1.04 -3.38 -12.67
N ASN A 121 0.87 -2.23 -13.33
CA ASN A 121 -0.02 -2.07 -14.47
C ASN A 121 0.58 -1.09 -15.51
N HIS A 122 0.03 -1.08 -16.72
CA HIS A 122 0.55 -0.29 -17.84
C HIS A 122 0.45 1.23 -17.64
N ARG A 123 -0.52 1.70 -16.85
CA ARG A 123 -0.72 3.14 -16.60
C ARG A 123 0.33 3.69 -15.66
N VAL A 124 0.56 3.02 -14.53
CA VAL A 124 1.64 3.39 -13.61
C VAL A 124 2.99 3.27 -14.29
N ALA A 125 3.23 2.19 -15.05
CA ALA A 125 4.47 2.03 -15.81
C ALA A 125 4.66 3.15 -16.85
N GLY A 126 3.60 3.59 -17.52
CA GLY A 126 3.62 4.72 -18.45
C GLY A 126 4.00 6.02 -17.75
N LEU A 127 3.38 6.32 -16.61
CA LEU A 127 3.71 7.49 -15.79
C LEU A 127 5.20 7.49 -15.40
N LEU A 128 5.67 6.42 -14.78
CA LEU A 128 7.05 6.30 -14.31
C LEU A 128 8.06 6.40 -15.47
N LYS A 129 7.74 5.78 -16.61
CA LYS A 129 8.58 5.89 -17.83
C LYS A 129 8.67 7.32 -18.34
N ASN A 130 7.56 8.04 -18.38
CA ASN A 130 7.54 9.45 -18.81
C ASN A 130 8.38 10.34 -17.89
N LEU A 131 8.41 10.02 -16.59
CA LEU A 131 9.21 10.72 -15.59
C LEU A 131 10.66 10.21 -15.50
N LEU A 132 11.05 9.23 -16.31
CA LEU A 132 12.35 8.56 -16.28
C LEU A 132 12.67 7.93 -14.92
N ILE A 133 11.66 7.37 -14.28
CA ILE A 133 11.76 6.65 -13.00
C ILE A 133 11.79 5.14 -13.28
N GLU A 134 12.78 4.47 -12.75
CA GLU A 134 12.90 3.01 -12.86
C GLU A 134 11.87 2.31 -12.01
N GLN A 135 11.08 1.41 -12.60
CA GLN A 135 10.10 0.61 -11.87
C GLN A 135 10.66 -0.77 -11.53
N THR A 136 10.69 -1.10 -10.24
CA THR A 136 11.09 -2.40 -9.72
C THR A 136 9.98 -2.97 -8.83
N LYS A 137 10.00 -4.27 -8.64
CA LYS A 137 9.05 -4.98 -7.77
C LYS A 137 9.72 -6.06 -6.94
N SER A 138 9.13 -6.38 -5.81
CA SER A 138 9.62 -7.38 -4.86
C SER A 138 9.78 -8.76 -5.52
N ARG A 139 10.83 -9.45 -5.12
CA ARG A 139 11.08 -10.84 -5.54
C ARG A 139 10.07 -11.79 -4.87
N PRO A 140 9.66 -12.88 -5.54
CA PRO A 140 8.76 -13.85 -4.93
C PRO A 140 9.38 -14.44 -3.65
N ARG A 141 8.58 -14.54 -2.59
CA ARG A 141 8.98 -15.10 -1.28
C ARG A 141 10.11 -14.34 -0.55
N HIS A 142 10.36 -13.08 -0.92
CA HIS A 142 11.30 -12.17 -0.25
C HIS A 142 10.53 -11.01 0.41
N SER A 143 9.86 -11.29 1.54
CA SER A 143 9.05 -10.30 2.28
C SER A 143 9.84 -9.05 2.69
N ASN A 144 11.14 -9.18 2.88
CA ASN A 144 11.99 -8.05 3.29
C ASN A 144 12.28 -7.05 2.14
N ASP A 145 11.92 -7.37 0.90
CA ASP A 145 12.20 -6.49 -0.24
C ASP A 145 11.42 -5.17 -0.13
N ASN A 146 10.25 -5.14 0.52
CA ASN A 146 9.49 -3.92 0.81
C ASN A 146 9.36 -3.62 2.32
N GLY A 147 10.17 -4.24 3.17
CA GLY A 147 10.08 -4.14 4.63
C GLY A 147 10.20 -2.71 5.18
N LEU A 148 10.82 -1.77 4.45
CA LEU A 148 10.87 -0.36 4.85
C LEU A 148 9.47 0.28 4.83
N ALA A 149 8.73 0.16 3.72
CA ALA A 149 7.38 0.70 3.62
C ALA A 149 6.44 0.00 4.63
N GLU A 150 6.55 -1.32 4.78
CA GLU A 150 5.79 -2.06 5.80
C GLU A 150 6.07 -1.54 7.23
N CYS A 151 7.32 -1.23 7.55
CA CYS A 151 7.69 -0.64 8.83
C CYS A 151 7.08 0.75 9.01
N LYS A 152 7.10 1.58 7.98
CA LYS A 152 6.50 2.92 7.97
C LYS A 152 4.97 2.87 8.10
N ASN A 153 4.32 1.93 7.43
CA ASN A 153 2.89 1.67 7.62
C ASN A 153 2.54 1.46 9.11
N GLY A 154 3.37 0.74 9.86
CA GLY A 154 3.20 0.53 11.29
C GLY A 154 3.50 1.77 12.13
N THR A 155 4.62 2.42 11.86
CA THR A 155 5.17 3.50 12.71
C THR A 155 4.57 4.87 12.42
N VAL A 156 4.05 5.09 11.22
CA VAL A 156 3.42 6.36 10.82
C VAL A 156 1.91 6.17 10.67
N ILE A 157 1.44 5.43 9.68
CA ILE A 157 0.00 5.34 9.39
C ILE A 157 -0.76 4.73 10.58
N ARG A 158 -0.39 3.53 11.02
CA ARG A 158 -1.12 2.82 12.09
C ARG A 158 -0.98 3.50 13.45
N LYS A 159 0.15 4.13 13.70
CA LYS A 159 0.38 4.86 14.96
C LYS A 159 -0.43 6.15 15.04
N HIS A 160 -0.56 6.89 13.96
CA HIS A 160 -1.22 8.21 13.96
C HIS A 160 -2.68 8.17 13.51
N ILE A 161 -3.04 7.29 12.57
CA ILE A 161 -4.40 7.16 12.04
C ILE A 161 -5.15 6.01 12.74
N GLY A 162 -4.43 4.96 13.15
CA GLY A 162 -5.01 3.82 13.87
C GLY A 162 -5.48 2.69 12.95
N TRP A 163 -6.29 1.82 13.54
CA TRP A 163 -6.82 0.60 12.91
C TRP A 163 -8.34 0.67 12.68
N GLY A 164 -8.97 1.78 13.10
CA GLY A 164 -10.39 2.00 12.91
C GLY A 164 -10.77 2.12 11.44
N HIS A 165 -12.01 1.77 11.12
CA HIS A 165 -12.56 2.04 9.79
C HIS A 165 -12.67 3.56 9.58
N ILE A 166 -12.21 4.01 8.43
CA ILE A 166 -12.39 5.37 7.93
C ILE A 166 -13.03 5.23 6.56
N SER A 167 -14.21 5.82 6.35
CA SER A 167 -14.91 5.76 5.07
C SER A 167 -14.04 6.29 3.92
N GLY A 168 -14.15 5.68 2.74
CA GLY A 168 -13.49 6.15 1.53
C GLY A 168 -13.79 7.62 1.21
N ASP A 169 -14.99 8.11 1.54
CA ASP A 169 -15.39 9.50 1.32
C ASP A 169 -14.52 10.50 2.09
N ALA A 170 -13.89 10.09 3.19
CA ALA A 170 -12.98 10.94 3.95
C ALA A 170 -11.66 11.26 3.20
N ALA A 171 -11.37 10.57 2.10
CA ALA A 171 -10.19 10.86 1.27
C ALA A 171 -10.39 12.06 0.34
N GLU A 172 -11.63 12.53 0.18
CA GLU A 172 -11.99 13.66 -0.71
C GLU A 172 -12.16 14.97 0.08
N ALA A 173 -12.13 14.92 1.40
CA ALA A 173 -12.25 16.05 2.32
C ALA A 173 -10.90 16.71 2.65
#